data_02e90e6bbe4c014a3edc3bbf27d9f31a
#
_entry.id   02e90e6bbe4c014a3edc3bbf27d9f31a
#
_cell.length_a   1.000
_cell.length_b   1.000
_cell.length_c   1.000
_cell.angle_alpha   90.00
_cell.angle_beta   90.00
_cell.angle_gamma   90.00
#
_symmetry.space_group_name_H-M   'P 1'
#
loop_
_entity.id
_entity.type
_entity.pdbx_description
1 polymer ?
#
loop_
_entity_poly.entity_id
_entity_poly.type
_entity_poly.pdbx_seq_one_letter_code
_entity_poly.pdbx_strand_id
1 'polypeptide(L)'
;MYQHQAKVLWNEKISAGCYKIGLTCPEHYSVARPGQFIMLRLVGHTDPLLRRPFSIHNLITSEGKTEGFELLYKVVGKATAILARQRPGVMVDILGPLGTGFIIPRAARGIHVVAGGIGVAPLVFLASQLYRNRFDFSNCRVFIGGRTKGDLLCRDDFVRLGLKVDTTTDDGSAGNQCLVTHPLEEAVDRNPPDLIVACGPMAMLACVIGIAEKHRLACQVSIETVMACGMGACLGCAVEGRADQDRYLHACLDGPVFEAGDLKLAGGGIIT
;
A
#
# COMPACT_ATOMS: atom_id res chain seq x y z
N MET A 1 0.03 -18.41 6.51
CA MET A 1 -1.01 -18.24 5.47
C MET A 1 -2.21 -19.06 5.87
N TYR A 2 -3.40 -18.43 5.92
CA TYR A 2 -4.64 -19.06 6.39
C TYR A 2 -5.78 -18.67 5.45
N GLN A 3 -6.69 -19.62 5.21
CA GLN A 3 -7.95 -19.35 4.50
C GLN A 3 -9.09 -19.35 5.50
N HIS A 4 -9.96 -18.34 5.43
CA HIS A 4 -11.12 -18.22 6.29
C HIS A 4 -12.22 -17.40 5.62
N GLN A 5 -13.42 -17.48 6.17
CA GLN A 5 -14.51 -16.57 5.82
C GLN A 5 -14.51 -15.39 6.79
N ALA A 6 -14.56 -14.18 6.23
CA ALA A 6 -14.65 -12.93 6.95
C ALA A 6 -16.04 -12.30 6.75
N LYS A 7 -16.60 -11.75 7.81
CA LYS A 7 -17.85 -11.00 7.75
C LYS A 7 -17.57 -9.54 7.44
N VAL A 8 -18.33 -8.95 6.53
CA VAL A 8 -18.33 -7.50 6.32
C VAL A 8 -18.90 -6.81 7.56
N LEU A 9 -18.13 -5.97 8.19
CA LEU A 9 -18.53 -5.13 9.33
C LEU A 9 -19.22 -3.85 8.84
N TRP A 10 -18.65 -3.21 7.85
CA TRP A 10 -19.11 -2.00 7.19
C TRP A 10 -18.43 -1.86 5.83
N ASN A 11 -19.00 -1.05 4.92
CA ASN A 11 -18.45 -0.79 3.59
C ASN A 11 -18.89 0.60 3.15
N GLU A 12 -17.99 1.56 3.15
CA GLU A 12 -18.28 2.97 3.02
C GLU A 12 -17.58 3.57 1.79
N LYS A 13 -18.32 4.38 1.04
CA LYS A 13 -17.75 5.16 -0.05
C LYS A 13 -17.06 6.40 0.53
N ILE A 14 -15.77 6.55 0.25
CA ILE A 14 -14.96 7.68 0.76
C ILE A 14 -14.67 8.75 -0.29
N SER A 15 -14.67 8.38 -1.57
CA SER A 15 -14.58 9.31 -2.71
C SER A 15 -15.17 8.70 -3.97
N ALA A 16 -15.07 9.37 -5.11
CA ALA A 16 -15.54 8.85 -6.39
C ALA A 16 -14.82 7.54 -6.76
N GLY A 17 -15.56 6.42 -6.72
CA GLY A 17 -15.04 5.10 -7.01
C GLY A 17 -14.13 4.47 -5.96
N CYS A 18 -13.87 5.13 -4.83
CA CYS A 18 -13.05 4.60 -3.74
C CYS A 18 -13.89 4.28 -2.50
N TYR A 19 -13.59 3.14 -1.89
CA TYR A 19 -14.32 2.58 -0.75
C TYR A 19 -13.35 2.13 0.32
N LYS A 20 -13.82 2.16 1.57
CA LYS A 20 -13.16 1.53 2.71
C LYS A 20 -14.10 0.46 3.26
N ILE A 21 -13.61 -0.75 3.51
CA ILE A 21 -14.40 -1.87 4.03
C ILE A 21 -13.72 -2.44 5.28
N GLY A 22 -14.48 -2.68 6.32
CA GLY A 22 -14.06 -3.40 7.51
C GLY A 22 -14.50 -4.86 7.44
N LEU A 23 -13.59 -5.77 7.74
CA LEU A 23 -13.80 -7.22 7.71
C LEU A 23 -13.38 -7.83 9.05
N THR A 24 -14.14 -8.82 9.55
CA THR A 24 -13.71 -9.60 10.71
C THR A 24 -12.47 -10.42 10.39
N CYS A 25 -11.65 -10.72 11.39
CA CYS A 25 -10.51 -11.63 11.20
C CYS A 25 -10.28 -12.53 12.41
N PRO A 26 -9.62 -13.69 12.22
CA PRO A 26 -9.06 -14.48 13.30
C PRO A 26 -7.89 -13.79 14.01
N GLU A 27 -7.57 -14.21 15.22
CA GLU A 27 -6.54 -13.62 16.07
C GLU A 27 -5.14 -13.53 15.44
N HIS A 28 -4.80 -14.44 14.54
CA HIS A 28 -3.48 -14.43 13.88
C HIS A 28 -3.23 -13.20 12.98
N TYR A 29 -4.25 -12.36 12.72
CA TYR A 29 -4.05 -11.06 12.07
C TYR A 29 -3.43 -10.01 12.99
N SER A 30 -3.41 -10.24 14.31
CA SER A 30 -2.78 -9.31 15.28
C SER A 30 -1.28 -9.06 14.99
N VAL A 31 -0.62 -10.00 14.31
CA VAL A 31 0.79 -9.89 13.89
C VAL A 31 0.96 -9.48 12.42
N ALA A 32 -0.12 -9.08 11.75
CA ALA A 32 -0.02 -8.57 10.38
C ALA A 32 0.83 -7.29 10.32
N ARG A 33 1.62 -7.17 9.26
CA ARG A 33 2.57 -6.07 9.08
C ARG A 33 2.10 -5.12 7.98
N PRO A 34 2.37 -3.81 8.11
CA PRO A 34 2.14 -2.85 7.02
C PRO A 34 2.85 -3.29 5.74
N GLY A 35 2.17 -3.21 4.62
CA GLY A 35 2.65 -3.71 3.33
C GLY A 35 2.12 -5.10 2.99
N GLN A 36 1.74 -5.93 3.97
CA GLN A 36 1.08 -7.20 3.70
C GLN A 36 -0.30 -7.00 3.09
N PHE A 37 -0.75 -8.03 2.36
CA PHE A 37 -2.01 -8.03 1.63
C PHE A 37 -2.82 -9.29 1.92
N ILE A 38 -4.04 -9.31 1.42
CA ILE A 38 -4.91 -10.49 1.40
C ILE A 38 -5.41 -10.75 -0.02
N MET A 39 -5.82 -11.97 -0.29
CA MET A 39 -6.52 -12.36 -1.50
C MET A 39 -8.00 -12.59 -1.18
N LEU A 40 -8.88 -11.76 -1.71
CA LEU A 40 -10.33 -11.79 -1.46
C LEU A 40 -11.09 -12.42 -2.62
N ARG A 41 -12.06 -13.30 -2.31
CA ARG A 41 -13.05 -13.84 -3.24
C ARG A 41 -14.46 -13.61 -2.71
N LEU A 42 -15.35 -13.24 -3.61
CA LEU A 42 -16.77 -13.09 -3.31
C LEU A 42 -17.43 -14.47 -3.20
N VAL A 43 -18.10 -14.74 -2.09
CA VAL A 43 -18.82 -16.00 -1.88
C VAL A 43 -20.09 -16.02 -2.73
N GLY A 44 -20.41 -17.18 -3.31
CA GLY A 44 -21.61 -17.35 -4.15
C GLY A 44 -21.48 -16.80 -5.59
N HIS A 45 -20.29 -16.32 -5.97
CA HIS A 45 -20.03 -15.86 -7.33
C HIS A 45 -19.03 -16.78 -8.03
N THR A 46 -19.34 -17.21 -9.24
CA THR A 46 -18.44 -17.97 -10.13
C THR A 46 -17.72 -17.05 -11.12
N ASP A 47 -18.25 -15.85 -11.34
CA ASP A 47 -17.67 -14.80 -12.17
C ASP A 47 -17.72 -13.44 -11.41
N PRO A 48 -16.59 -12.89 -10.99
CA PRO A 48 -15.21 -13.29 -11.28
C PRO A 48 -14.74 -14.50 -10.47
N LEU A 49 -14.02 -15.42 -11.14
CA LEU A 49 -13.56 -16.68 -10.54
C LEU A 49 -12.38 -16.48 -9.57
N LEU A 50 -11.36 -15.73 -9.99
CA LEU A 50 -10.13 -15.58 -9.23
C LEU A 50 -10.31 -14.62 -8.04
N ARG A 51 -9.48 -14.81 -7.02
CA ARG A 51 -9.30 -13.86 -5.93
C ARG A 51 -8.68 -12.54 -6.42
N ARG A 52 -8.82 -11.49 -5.65
CA ARG A 52 -8.19 -10.18 -5.90
C ARG A 52 -7.30 -9.80 -4.72
N PRO A 53 -6.08 -9.31 -4.98
CA PRO A 53 -5.20 -8.80 -3.93
C PRO A 53 -5.69 -7.45 -3.41
N PHE A 54 -5.64 -7.26 -2.09
CA PHE A 54 -5.88 -5.98 -1.44
C PHE A 54 -4.89 -5.81 -0.30
N SER A 55 -4.18 -4.69 -0.28
CA SER A 55 -3.31 -4.32 0.85
C SER A 55 -4.14 -4.13 2.12
N ILE A 56 -3.64 -4.63 3.24
CA ILE A 56 -4.23 -4.33 4.56
C ILE A 56 -4.02 -2.84 4.83
N HIS A 57 -5.13 -2.13 5.06
CA HIS A 57 -5.12 -0.69 5.29
C HIS A 57 -4.90 -0.33 6.75
N ASN A 58 -5.51 -1.09 7.66
CA ASN A 58 -5.30 -0.98 9.09
C ASN A 58 -5.87 -2.21 9.80
N LEU A 59 -5.58 -2.35 11.10
CA LEU A 59 -6.23 -3.33 11.97
C LEU A 59 -7.35 -2.65 12.76
N ILE A 60 -8.47 -3.36 12.91
CA ILE A 60 -9.58 -2.96 13.78
C ILE A 60 -9.32 -3.62 15.13
N THR A 61 -9.09 -2.80 16.14
CA THR A 61 -8.78 -3.28 17.50
C THR A 61 -9.80 -2.74 18.48
N SER A 62 -10.27 -3.59 19.39
CA SER A 62 -11.15 -3.25 20.51
C SER A 62 -10.61 -3.90 21.78
N GLU A 63 -10.52 -3.15 22.86
CA GLU A 63 -10.02 -3.62 24.16
C GLU A 63 -8.67 -4.36 24.09
N GLY A 64 -7.79 -3.90 23.19
CA GLY A 64 -6.45 -4.50 22.97
C GLY A 64 -6.43 -5.78 22.14
N LYS A 65 -7.58 -6.25 21.64
CA LYS A 65 -7.70 -7.41 20.76
C LYS A 65 -7.93 -6.95 19.30
N THR A 66 -7.34 -7.68 18.37
CA THR A 66 -7.61 -7.48 16.95
C THR A 66 -8.87 -8.25 16.57
N GLU A 67 -9.92 -7.54 16.16
CA GLU A 67 -11.22 -8.09 15.79
C GLU A 67 -11.44 -8.12 14.29
N GLY A 68 -10.65 -7.33 13.54
CA GLY A 68 -10.79 -7.20 12.11
C GLY A 68 -9.65 -6.43 11.46
N PHE A 69 -9.82 -6.18 10.18
CA PHE A 69 -8.93 -5.32 9.41
C PHE A 69 -9.73 -4.51 8.39
N GLU A 70 -9.13 -3.42 7.97
CA GLU A 70 -9.66 -2.53 6.95
C GLU A 70 -8.95 -2.74 5.62
N LEU A 71 -9.69 -2.63 4.53
CA LEU A 71 -9.18 -2.50 3.18
C LEU A 71 -9.64 -1.16 2.59
N LEU A 72 -8.73 -0.50 1.90
CA LEU A 72 -9.03 0.64 1.05
C LEU A 72 -8.91 0.18 -0.40
N TYR A 73 -9.95 0.39 -1.21
CA TYR A 73 -9.95 -0.10 -2.59
C TYR A 73 -10.66 0.85 -3.56
N LYS A 74 -10.26 0.76 -4.82
CA LYS A 74 -10.87 1.49 -5.95
C LYS A 74 -11.69 0.51 -6.80
N VAL A 75 -12.86 0.96 -7.26
CA VAL A 75 -13.68 0.21 -8.21
C VAL A 75 -13.04 0.33 -9.59
N VAL A 76 -12.41 -0.74 -10.04
CA VAL A 76 -11.70 -0.79 -11.34
C VAL A 76 -12.22 -1.90 -12.26
N GLY A 77 -13.14 -2.75 -11.77
CA GLY A 77 -13.68 -3.85 -12.56
C GLY A 77 -14.80 -4.59 -11.84
N LYS A 78 -15.24 -5.71 -12.42
CA LYS A 78 -16.41 -6.48 -11.98
C LYS A 78 -16.34 -6.89 -10.51
N ALA A 79 -15.20 -7.44 -10.06
CA ALA A 79 -15.04 -7.90 -8.67
C ALA A 79 -15.21 -6.76 -7.67
N THR A 80 -14.51 -5.64 -7.88
CA THR A 80 -14.58 -4.47 -7.00
C THR A 80 -15.93 -3.76 -7.09
N ALA A 81 -16.62 -3.81 -8.24
CA ALA A 81 -17.99 -3.27 -8.38
C ALA A 81 -18.99 -4.10 -7.57
N ILE A 82 -18.84 -5.43 -7.53
CA ILE A 82 -19.68 -6.30 -6.68
C ILE A 82 -19.33 -6.08 -5.21
N LEU A 83 -18.02 -5.98 -4.88
CA LEU A 83 -17.58 -5.72 -3.51
C LEU A 83 -18.15 -4.40 -2.97
N ALA A 84 -18.19 -3.34 -3.79
CA ALA A 84 -18.73 -2.03 -3.40
C ALA A 84 -20.23 -2.04 -3.04
N ARG A 85 -20.95 -3.09 -3.43
CA ARG A 85 -22.38 -3.28 -3.10
C ARG A 85 -22.61 -4.20 -1.90
N GLN A 86 -21.55 -4.79 -1.34
CA GLN A 86 -21.68 -5.69 -0.19
C GLN A 86 -22.11 -4.91 1.04
N ARG A 87 -23.05 -5.50 1.79
CA ARG A 87 -23.62 -4.92 3.01
C ARG A 87 -22.99 -5.57 4.26
N PRO A 88 -23.08 -4.93 5.42
CA PRO A 88 -22.73 -5.56 6.69
C PRO A 88 -23.41 -6.92 6.86
N GLY A 89 -22.67 -7.89 7.40
CA GLY A 89 -23.14 -9.27 7.61
C GLY A 89 -22.84 -10.24 6.47
N VAL A 90 -22.54 -9.76 5.25
CA VAL A 90 -22.16 -10.63 4.12
C VAL A 90 -20.80 -11.27 4.36
N MET A 91 -20.66 -12.53 3.93
CA MET A 91 -19.40 -13.27 4.05
C MET A 91 -18.57 -13.17 2.78
N VAL A 92 -17.28 -12.98 2.95
CA VAL A 92 -16.26 -13.03 1.89
C VAL A 92 -15.18 -14.06 2.24
N ASP A 93 -14.60 -14.69 1.24
CA ASP A 93 -13.54 -15.69 1.43
C ASP A 93 -12.17 -15.02 1.31
N ILE A 94 -11.36 -15.12 2.34
CA ILE A 94 -10.07 -14.47 2.49
C ILE A 94 -8.95 -15.50 2.58
N LEU A 95 -7.87 -15.25 1.88
CA LEU A 95 -6.58 -15.93 2.05
C LEU A 95 -5.55 -14.89 2.49
N GLY A 96 -4.95 -15.05 3.67
CA GLY A 96 -4.00 -14.06 4.21
C GLY A 96 -3.69 -14.22 5.69
N PRO A 97 -2.89 -13.32 6.27
CA PRO A 97 -2.07 -12.30 5.59
C PRO A 97 -0.99 -12.91 4.71
N LEU A 98 -0.61 -12.23 3.64
CA LEU A 98 0.32 -12.69 2.61
C LEU A 98 1.45 -11.67 2.38
N GLY A 99 2.56 -12.15 1.84
CA GLY A 99 3.70 -11.34 1.45
C GLY A 99 4.50 -10.76 2.61
N THR A 100 5.49 -9.96 2.24
CA THR A 100 6.37 -9.24 3.17
C THR A 100 5.81 -7.86 3.48
N GLY A 101 6.24 -7.26 4.59
CA GLY A 101 5.85 -5.90 4.99
C GLY A 101 7.06 -4.96 5.01
N PHE A 102 6.79 -3.68 5.21
CA PHE A 102 7.83 -2.66 5.43
C PHE A 102 8.66 -2.99 6.67
N ILE A 103 9.97 -2.81 6.56
CA ILE A 103 10.92 -3.01 7.64
C ILE A 103 11.56 -1.67 7.97
N ILE A 104 11.20 -1.13 9.13
CA ILE A 104 11.77 0.14 9.58
C ILE A 104 12.99 -0.14 10.46
N PRO A 105 14.20 0.31 10.06
CA PRO A 105 15.40 0.15 10.87
C PRO A 105 15.21 0.80 12.24
N ARG A 106 15.67 0.14 13.30
CA ARG A 106 15.57 0.66 14.69
C ARG A 106 16.28 1.99 14.87
N ALA A 107 17.33 2.24 14.08
CA ALA A 107 18.10 3.48 14.11
C ALA A 107 17.47 4.63 13.33
N ALA A 108 16.45 4.36 12.47
CA ALA A 108 15.82 5.39 11.67
C ALA A 108 15.17 6.46 12.57
N ARG A 109 15.39 7.72 12.22
CA ARG A 109 14.83 8.90 12.89
C ARG A 109 14.00 9.77 11.96
N GLY A 110 14.20 9.63 10.63
CA GLY A 110 13.48 10.36 9.60
C GLY A 110 12.97 9.41 8.51
N ILE A 111 11.67 9.50 8.21
CA ILE A 111 11.05 8.69 7.17
C ILE A 111 10.24 9.60 6.25
N HIS A 112 10.52 9.54 4.94
CA HIS A 112 9.67 10.14 3.94
C HIS A 112 8.73 9.09 3.36
N VAL A 113 7.43 9.34 3.44
CA VAL A 113 6.36 8.45 2.97
C VAL A 113 5.79 9.02 1.68
N VAL A 114 5.79 8.25 0.58
CA VAL A 114 5.34 8.70 -0.74
C VAL A 114 4.19 7.85 -1.25
N ALA A 115 3.02 8.44 -1.42
CA ALA A 115 1.80 7.76 -1.84
C ALA A 115 1.30 8.28 -3.19
N GLY A 116 0.96 7.39 -4.10
CA GLY A 116 0.26 7.71 -5.35
C GLY A 116 -1.13 7.09 -5.40
N GLY A 117 -2.18 7.93 -5.38
CA GLY A 117 -3.57 7.47 -5.44
C GLY A 117 -3.90 6.40 -4.40
N ILE A 118 -4.39 5.23 -4.84
CA ILE A 118 -4.79 4.13 -3.95
C ILE A 118 -3.59 3.48 -3.22
N GLY A 119 -2.36 3.68 -3.67
CA GLY A 119 -1.14 3.21 -3.01
C GLY A 119 -0.95 3.77 -1.59
N VAL A 120 -1.74 4.74 -1.19
CA VAL A 120 -1.80 5.23 0.20
C VAL A 120 -2.23 4.15 1.19
N ALA A 121 -2.95 3.11 0.74
CA ALA A 121 -3.56 2.11 1.62
C ALA A 121 -2.59 1.44 2.61
N PRO A 122 -1.48 0.80 2.20
CA PRO A 122 -0.55 0.17 3.13
C PRO A 122 0.25 1.18 3.96
N LEU A 123 0.39 2.42 3.48
CA LEU A 123 1.18 3.46 4.13
C LEU A 123 0.47 4.08 5.34
N VAL A 124 -0.88 4.12 5.34
CA VAL A 124 -1.67 4.47 6.53
C VAL A 124 -1.48 3.44 7.63
N PHE A 125 -1.45 2.15 7.29
CA PHE A 125 -1.17 1.11 8.27
C PHE A 125 0.23 1.25 8.86
N LEU A 126 1.23 1.56 8.03
CA LEU A 126 2.59 1.83 8.49
C LEU A 126 2.63 3.00 9.48
N ALA A 127 2.05 4.14 9.12
CA ALA A 127 2.00 5.32 9.98
C ALA A 127 1.27 5.03 11.30
N SER A 128 0.14 4.32 11.24
CA SER A 128 -0.62 3.90 12.41
C SER A 128 0.17 2.97 13.34
N GLN A 129 0.95 2.04 12.77
CA GLN A 129 1.80 1.15 13.55
C GLN A 129 2.97 1.90 14.19
N LEU A 130 3.61 2.82 13.47
CA LEU A 130 4.69 3.67 13.99
C LEU A 130 4.17 4.54 15.13
N TYR A 131 3.00 5.15 14.98
CA TYR A 131 2.35 5.94 16.04
C TYR A 131 2.09 5.11 17.31
N ARG A 132 1.52 3.90 17.16
CA ARG A 132 1.30 2.99 18.29
C ARG A 132 2.61 2.61 18.99
N ASN A 133 3.70 2.47 18.23
CA ASN A 133 5.03 2.19 18.74
C ASN A 133 5.78 3.44 19.26
N ARG A 134 5.08 4.60 19.34
CA ARG A 134 5.63 5.87 19.81
C ARG A 134 6.85 6.36 19.00
N PHE A 135 6.86 6.11 17.69
CA PHE A 135 7.89 6.64 16.81
C PHE A 135 7.81 8.16 16.74
N ASP A 136 8.95 8.83 16.82
CA ASP A 136 9.01 10.30 16.71
C ASP A 136 8.87 10.75 15.25
N PHE A 137 7.79 11.46 14.95
CA PHE A 137 7.49 11.96 13.62
C PHE A 137 8.10 13.34 13.30
N SER A 138 8.93 13.91 14.17
CA SER A 138 9.49 15.27 13.99
C SER A 138 10.24 15.43 12.67
N ASN A 139 10.93 14.37 12.22
CA ASN A 139 11.69 14.34 10.98
C ASN A 139 11.01 13.52 9.86
N CYS A 140 9.69 13.31 9.99
CA CYS A 140 8.91 12.56 9.01
C CYS A 140 8.05 13.50 8.17
N ARG A 141 7.90 13.15 6.89
CA ARG A 141 7.00 13.84 5.96
C ARG A 141 6.24 12.85 5.10
N VAL A 142 5.02 13.19 4.74
CA VAL A 142 4.17 12.42 3.84
C VAL A 142 3.91 13.22 2.59
N PHE A 143 4.10 12.61 1.44
CA PHE A 143 3.84 13.18 0.13
C PHE A 143 2.73 12.36 -0.54
N ILE A 144 1.59 12.99 -0.83
CA ILE A 144 0.44 12.34 -1.47
C ILE A 144 0.21 12.97 -2.83
N GLY A 145 0.33 12.17 -3.87
CA GLY A 145 0.06 12.58 -5.25
C GLY A 145 -1.20 11.95 -5.82
N GLY A 146 -1.89 12.68 -6.68
CA GLY A 146 -3.04 12.20 -7.41
C GLY A 146 -3.21 12.94 -8.73
N ARG A 147 -4.03 12.40 -9.64
CA ARG A 147 -4.38 13.12 -10.87
C ARG A 147 -5.28 14.32 -10.57
N THR A 148 -6.19 14.13 -9.63
CA THR A 148 -7.18 15.12 -9.20
C THR A 148 -7.31 15.13 -7.68
N LYS A 149 -7.99 16.14 -7.13
CA LYS A 149 -8.37 16.22 -5.71
C LYS A 149 -9.04 14.92 -5.21
N GLY A 150 -9.84 14.25 -6.05
CA GLY A 150 -10.53 13.01 -5.67
C GLY A 150 -9.61 11.82 -5.44
N ASP A 151 -8.36 11.86 -5.92
CA ASP A 151 -7.34 10.82 -5.72
C ASP A 151 -6.47 11.09 -4.49
N LEU A 152 -6.60 12.25 -3.81
CA LEU A 152 -5.88 12.56 -2.56
C LEU A 152 -6.57 11.91 -1.36
N LEU A 153 -6.36 10.61 -1.22
CA LEU A 153 -7.00 9.79 -0.18
C LEU A 153 -6.20 9.86 1.13
N CYS A 154 -6.91 9.71 2.26
CA CYS A 154 -6.32 9.49 3.59
C CYS A 154 -5.39 10.61 4.10
N ARG A 155 -5.40 11.80 3.50
CA ARG A 155 -4.60 12.93 4.00
C ARG A 155 -4.83 13.20 5.49
N ASP A 156 -6.09 13.23 5.90
CA ASP A 156 -6.46 13.55 7.27
C ASP A 156 -6.11 12.43 8.26
N ASP A 157 -5.97 11.18 7.79
CA ASP A 157 -5.49 10.08 8.61
C ASP A 157 -4.04 10.35 9.08
N PHE A 158 -3.16 10.78 8.17
CA PHE A 158 -1.78 11.15 8.52
C PHE A 158 -1.70 12.41 9.38
N VAL A 159 -2.51 13.42 9.09
CA VAL A 159 -2.55 14.67 9.89
C VAL A 159 -2.96 14.37 11.34
N ARG A 160 -3.97 13.49 11.54
CA ARG A 160 -4.39 13.07 12.89
C ARG A 160 -3.29 12.33 13.66
N LEU A 161 -2.37 11.67 12.98
CA LEU A 161 -1.20 11.03 13.59
C LEU A 161 -0.05 12.01 13.88
N GLY A 162 -0.19 13.31 13.53
CA GLY A 162 0.82 14.33 13.76
C GLY A 162 1.85 14.47 12.63
N LEU A 163 1.65 13.84 11.48
CA LEU A 163 2.55 13.90 10.34
C LEU A 163 2.31 15.16 9.49
N LYS A 164 3.39 15.74 8.97
CA LYS A 164 3.32 16.82 7.95
C LYS A 164 3.02 16.20 6.60
N VAL A 165 1.97 16.70 5.91
CA VAL A 165 1.49 16.16 4.64
C VAL A 165 1.57 17.21 3.55
N ASP A 166 2.32 16.91 2.50
CA ASP A 166 2.36 17.66 1.24
C ASP A 166 1.47 16.94 0.22
N THR A 167 0.65 17.70 -0.48
CA THR A 167 -0.26 17.16 -1.50
C THR A 167 -0.01 17.80 -2.86
N THR A 168 -0.07 16.98 -3.92
CA THR A 168 0.06 17.42 -5.30
C THR A 168 -1.03 16.81 -6.17
N THR A 169 -1.47 17.54 -7.18
CA THR A 169 -2.36 17.01 -8.23
C THR A 169 -1.86 17.41 -9.61
N ASP A 170 -2.02 16.52 -10.57
CA ASP A 170 -1.60 16.76 -11.94
C ASP A 170 -2.40 17.92 -12.58
N ASP A 171 -3.69 18.03 -12.24
CA ASP A 171 -4.62 19.04 -12.77
C ASP A 171 -4.66 20.33 -11.93
N GLY A 172 -3.94 20.42 -10.81
CA GLY A 172 -3.95 21.58 -9.94
C GLY A 172 -5.21 21.77 -9.11
N SER A 173 -6.12 20.79 -9.06
CA SER A 173 -7.40 20.88 -8.34
C SER A 173 -7.24 20.88 -6.81
N ALA A 174 -6.07 20.48 -6.28
CA ALA A 174 -5.72 20.61 -4.87
C ALA A 174 -4.19 20.46 -4.66
N GLY A 175 -3.66 21.16 -3.65
CA GLY A 175 -2.23 21.18 -3.38
C GLY A 175 -1.43 21.87 -4.50
N ASN A 176 -0.18 21.46 -4.68
CA ASN A 176 0.65 21.99 -5.75
C ASN A 176 0.37 21.26 -7.07
N GLN A 177 0.37 22.00 -8.18
CA GLN A 177 0.23 21.41 -9.52
C GLN A 177 1.59 20.91 -10.00
N CYS A 178 1.96 19.71 -9.59
CA CYS A 178 3.20 19.04 -10.01
C CYS A 178 3.16 17.56 -9.67
N LEU A 179 4.15 16.80 -10.14
CA LEU A 179 4.34 15.42 -9.72
C LEU A 179 4.77 15.38 -8.25
N VAL A 180 4.30 14.37 -7.51
CA VAL A 180 4.60 14.18 -6.08
C VAL A 180 6.10 14.03 -5.79
N THR A 181 6.88 13.64 -6.79
CA THR A 181 8.34 13.51 -6.72
C THR A 181 9.07 14.85 -6.66
N HIS A 182 8.47 15.96 -7.12
CA HIS A 182 9.10 17.29 -7.01
C HIS A 182 9.24 17.74 -5.55
N PRO A 183 8.16 17.86 -4.73
CA PRO A 183 8.31 18.23 -3.33
C PRO A 183 9.06 17.17 -2.51
N LEU A 184 9.07 15.89 -2.93
CA LEU A 184 9.92 14.88 -2.32
C LEU A 184 11.40 15.23 -2.53
N GLU A 185 11.83 15.47 -3.77
CA GLU A 185 13.24 15.77 -4.09
C GLU A 185 13.70 17.04 -3.37
N GLU A 186 12.89 18.10 -3.39
CA GLU A 186 13.19 19.33 -2.63
C GLU A 186 13.32 19.08 -1.12
N ALA A 187 12.52 18.17 -0.56
CA ALA A 187 12.60 17.84 0.86
C ALA A 187 13.87 17.03 1.17
N VAL A 188 14.22 16.10 0.30
CA VAL A 188 15.46 15.31 0.39
C VAL A 188 16.70 16.20 0.29
N ASP A 189 16.71 17.16 -0.64
CA ASP A 189 17.83 18.13 -0.78
C ASP A 189 18.03 18.95 0.49
N ARG A 190 16.95 19.34 1.19
CA ARG A 190 17.02 20.17 2.39
C ARG A 190 17.32 19.38 3.67
N ASN A 191 16.69 18.23 3.82
CA ASN A 191 16.80 17.39 5.02
C ASN A 191 16.56 15.92 4.62
N PRO A 192 17.63 15.20 4.23
CA PRO A 192 17.50 13.81 3.79
C PRO A 192 16.98 12.91 4.91
N PRO A 193 16.00 12.02 4.63
CA PRO A 193 15.53 11.02 5.59
C PRO A 193 16.50 9.85 5.69
N ASP A 194 16.35 9.03 6.73
CA ASP A 194 17.05 7.73 6.82
C ASP A 194 16.45 6.68 5.89
N LEU A 195 15.13 6.82 5.57
CA LEU A 195 14.41 5.87 4.74
C LEU A 195 13.31 6.58 3.94
N ILE A 196 13.20 6.22 2.68
CA ILE A 196 12.01 6.53 1.86
C ILE A 196 11.16 5.26 1.75
N VAL A 197 9.85 5.37 1.99
CA VAL A 197 8.88 4.30 1.75
C VAL A 197 7.83 4.78 0.74
N ALA A 198 7.57 3.99 -0.30
CA ALA A 198 6.65 4.40 -1.34
C ALA A 198 5.69 3.30 -1.78
N CYS A 199 4.48 3.70 -2.20
CA CYS A 199 3.51 2.84 -2.86
C CYS A 199 2.65 3.67 -3.81
N GLY A 200 2.47 3.20 -5.05
CA GLY A 200 1.70 3.89 -6.08
C GLY A 200 2.03 3.40 -7.49
N PRO A 201 1.70 4.20 -8.51
CA PRO A 201 1.97 3.84 -9.91
C PRO A 201 3.46 3.61 -10.18
N MET A 202 3.78 2.67 -11.06
CA MET A 202 5.16 2.28 -11.35
C MET A 202 6.05 3.43 -11.83
N ALA A 203 5.51 4.33 -12.63
CA ALA A 203 6.26 5.52 -13.07
C ALA A 203 6.67 6.42 -11.88
N MET A 204 5.78 6.57 -10.90
CA MET A 204 6.09 7.28 -9.67
C MET A 204 7.18 6.55 -8.87
N LEU A 205 7.05 5.23 -8.71
CA LEU A 205 8.03 4.42 -7.97
C LEU A 205 9.42 4.49 -8.62
N ALA A 206 9.49 4.42 -9.95
CA ALA A 206 10.76 4.57 -10.68
C ALA A 206 11.43 5.93 -10.41
N CYS A 207 10.66 7.03 -10.39
CA CYS A 207 11.19 8.35 -10.04
C CYS A 207 11.65 8.41 -8.58
N VAL A 208 10.87 7.85 -7.65
CA VAL A 208 11.24 7.81 -6.21
C VAL A 208 12.54 7.04 -6.01
N ILE A 209 12.69 5.88 -6.68
CA ILE A 209 13.92 5.08 -6.64
C ILE A 209 15.10 5.88 -7.20
N GLY A 210 14.92 6.56 -8.33
CA GLY A 210 15.98 7.42 -8.92
C GLY A 210 16.42 8.53 -7.97
N ILE A 211 15.50 9.16 -7.23
CA ILE A 211 15.83 10.15 -6.19
C ILE A 211 16.62 9.47 -5.06
N ALA A 212 16.16 8.32 -4.56
CA ALA A 212 16.84 7.62 -3.50
C ALA A 212 18.27 7.20 -3.89
N GLU A 213 18.47 6.68 -5.10
CA GLU A 213 19.79 6.31 -5.64
C GLU A 213 20.72 7.53 -5.77
N LYS A 214 20.22 8.64 -6.34
CA LYS A 214 20.97 9.90 -6.47
C LYS A 214 21.53 10.38 -5.13
N HIS A 215 20.72 10.25 -4.07
CA HIS A 215 21.07 10.70 -2.73
C HIS A 215 21.61 9.59 -1.82
N ARG A 216 21.77 8.36 -2.31
CA ARG A 216 22.25 7.18 -1.57
C ARG A 216 21.43 6.89 -0.32
N LEU A 217 20.11 7.02 -0.42
CA LEU A 217 19.17 6.78 0.65
C LEU A 217 18.61 5.35 0.58
N ALA A 218 18.31 4.76 1.74
CA ALA A 218 17.51 3.55 1.80
C ALA A 218 16.12 3.82 1.28
N CYS A 219 15.58 2.89 0.47
CA CYS A 219 14.26 3.04 -0.11
C CYS A 219 13.55 1.69 -0.20
N GLN A 220 12.33 1.63 0.33
CA GLN A 220 11.43 0.47 0.20
C GLN A 220 10.20 0.85 -0.61
N VAL A 221 9.84 0.01 -1.57
CA VAL A 221 8.69 0.23 -2.43
C VAL A 221 7.72 -0.94 -2.37
N SER A 222 6.42 -0.64 -2.27
CA SER A 222 5.37 -1.65 -2.39
C SER A 222 4.83 -1.65 -3.83
N ILE A 223 4.94 -2.81 -4.50
CA ILE A 223 4.61 -2.97 -5.91
C ILE A 223 3.27 -3.68 -6.07
N GLU A 224 2.44 -3.17 -6.96
CA GLU A 224 1.23 -3.84 -7.44
C GLU A 224 1.53 -4.62 -8.71
N THR A 225 1.15 -5.89 -8.73
CA THR A 225 1.21 -6.76 -9.91
C THR A 225 -0.08 -7.53 -10.09
N VAL A 226 -0.27 -8.10 -11.27
CA VAL A 226 -1.36 -9.07 -11.51
C VAL A 226 -1.10 -10.32 -10.66
N MET A 227 -2.07 -10.70 -9.83
CA MET A 227 -1.98 -11.90 -9.00
C MET A 227 -3.16 -12.83 -9.25
N ALA A 228 -2.89 -14.09 -9.52
CA ALA A 228 -3.91 -15.13 -9.61
C ALA A 228 -4.01 -15.93 -8.31
N CYS A 229 -2.92 -16.57 -7.85
CA CYS A 229 -2.94 -17.41 -6.64
C CYS A 229 -2.59 -16.66 -5.35
N GLY A 230 -1.69 -15.68 -5.38
CA GLY A 230 -1.19 -14.94 -4.21
C GLY A 230 -0.28 -15.74 -3.27
N MET A 231 0.10 -16.96 -3.64
CA MET A 231 0.82 -17.89 -2.75
C MET A 231 2.05 -18.56 -3.40
N GLY A 232 2.57 -18.00 -4.50
CA GLY A 232 3.76 -18.53 -5.18
C GLY A 232 3.55 -19.71 -6.11
N ALA A 233 2.31 -20.21 -6.29
CA ALA A 233 2.08 -21.41 -7.07
C ALA A 233 2.02 -21.18 -8.59
N CYS A 234 1.49 -20.02 -9.04
CA CYS A 234 1.25 -19.76 -10.46
C CYS A 234 2.36 -18.94 -11.14
N LEU A 235 3.27 -18.36 -10.39
CA LEU A 235 4.39 -17.51 -10.82
C LEU A 235 3.97 -16.23 -11.63
N GLY A 236 2.68 -15.95 -11.73
CA GLY A 236 2.15 -14.86 -12.54
C GLY A 236 2.42 -13.44 -11.99
N CYS A 237 2.94 -13.31 -10.77
CA CYS A 237 3.29 -12.04 -10.14
C CYS A 237 4.79 -11.75 -10.20
N ALA A 238 5.48 -12.28 -11.20
CA ALA A 238 6.91 -12.11 -11.38
C ALA A 238 7.27 -10.64 -11.68
N VAL A 239 8.33 -10.15 -11.06
CA VAL A 239 8.98 -8.87 -11.33
C VAL A 239 10.46 -9.11 -11.56
N GLU A 240 11.09 -8.32 -12.43
CA GLU A 240 12.53 -8.46 -12.68
C GLU A 240 13.33 -8.04 -11.45
N GLY A 241 14.18 -8.94 -10.97
CA GLY A 241 15.22 -8.63 -10.01
C GLY A 241 16.36 -7.86 -10.66
N ARG A 242 17.29 -7.38 -9.85
CA ARG A 242 18.46 -6.63 -10.31
C ARG A 242 19.28 -7.39 -11.36
N ALA A 243 19.86 -6.68 -12.32
CA ALA A 243 20.51 -7.26 -13.49
C ALA A 243 21.70 -8.20 -13.18
N ASP A 244 22.35 -8.06 -12.00
CA ASP A 244 23.45 -8.88 -11.55
C ASP A 244 23.02 -10.24 -10.98
N GLN A 245 21.71 -10.46 -10.76
CA GLN A 245 21.19 -11.70 -10.17
C GLN A 245 20.44 -12.59 -11.17
N ASP A 246 20.14 -12.12 -12.38
CA ASP A 246 19.41 -12.80 -13.46
C ASP A 246 18.23 -13.68 -12.96
N ARG A 247 17.45 -13.12 -12.04
CA ARG A 247 16.32 -13.79 -11.40
C ARG A 247 15.05 -12.99 -11.42
N TYR A 248 13.92 -13.69 -11.44
CA TYR A 248 12.62 -13.11 -11.17
C TYR A 248 12.27 -13.23 -9.69
N LEU A 249 11.72 -12.15 -9.13
CA LEU A 249 11.12 -12.11 -7.80
C LEU A 249 9.60 -12.24 -7.93
N HIS A 250 8.95 -12.82 -6.95
CA HIS A 250 7.50 -12.99 -6.97
C HIS A 250 6.85 -12.08 -5.93
N ALA A 251 6.10 -11.08 -6.38
CA ALA A 251 5.50 -10.09 -5.49
C ALA A 251 4.64 -10.68 -4.36
N CYS A 252 4.09 -11.88 -4.55
CA CYS A 252 3.29 -12.53 -3.50
C CYS A 252 4.11 -13.30 -2.44
N LEU A 253 5.39 -13.60 -2.69
CA LEU A 253 6.29 -14.31 -1.77
C LEU A 253 7.42 -13.41 -1.28
N ASP A 254 8.18 -12.84 -2.25
CA ASP A 254 9.36 -12.03 -1.98
C ASP A 254 8.99 -10.58 -1.62
N GLY A 255 7.80 -10.13 -2.09
CA GLY A 255 7.21 -8.81 -1.87
C GLY A 255 5.87 -8.87 -1.11
N PRO A 256 4.96 -7.92 -1.31
CA PRO A 256 4.99 -6.84 -2.31
C PRO A 256 5.94 -5.68 -1.98
N VAL A 257 6.47 -5.64 -0.74
CA VAL A 257 7.45 -4.65 -0.33
C VAL A 257 8.86 -5.16 -0.63
N PHE A 258 9.62 -4.39 -1.40
CA PHE A 258 10.98 -4.68 -1.80
C PHE A 258 11.92 -3.54 -1.39
N GLU A 259 13.17 -3.86 -1.09
CA GLU A 259 14.24 -2.86 -1.16
C GLU A 259 14.40 -2.41 -2.61
N ALA A 260 14.49 -1.10 -2.82
CA ALA A 260 14.61 -0.54 -4.18
C ALA A 260 15.81 -1.11 -4.95
N GLY A 261 16.89 -1.42 -4.23
CA GLY A 261 18.10 -2.02 -4.79
C GLY A 261 17.95 -3.45 -5.30
N ASP A 262 16.88 -4.16 -4.94
CA ASP A 262 16.64 -5.54 -5.39
C ASP A 262 15.90 -5.60 -6.75
N LEU A 263 15.35 -4.46 -7.19
CA LEU A 263 14.51 -4.38 -8.37
C LEU A 263 15.26 -3.81 -9.57
N LYS A 264 15.00 -4.37 -10.73
CA LYS A 264 15.33 -3.77 -12.01
C LYS A 264 14.11 -3.02 -12.52
N LEU A 265 13.98 -1.77 -12.13
CA LEU A 265 13.01 -0.88 -12.76
C LEU A 265 13.67 -0.25 -13.99
N ALA A 266 13.46 -0.87 -15.16
CA ALA A 266 13.87 -0.26 -16.41
C ALA A 266 13.23 1.12 -16.53
N GLY A 267 14.00 2.13 -16.88
CA GLY A 267 13.48 3.46 -17.16
C GLY A 267 12.38 3.38 -18.19
N GLY A 268 11.11 3.42 -17.75
CA GLY A 268 9.95 3.53 -18.62
C GLY A 268 9.16 2.27 -18.94
N GLY A 269 8.91 1.39 -18.00
CA GLY A 269 7.82 0.42 -18.17
C GLY A 269 8.17 -1.00 -17.70
N ILE A 270 7.32 -1.53 -16.85
CA ILE A 270 7.23 -2.97 -16.65
C ILE A 270 6.63 -3.54 -17.91
N ILE A 271 7.32 -4.52 -18.52
CA ILE A 271 6.70 -5.41 -19.48
C ILE A 271 5.74 -6.30 -18.67
N THR A 272 4.44 -6.03 -18.78
CA THR A 272 3.36 -6.91 -18.31
C THR A 272 3.17 -8.08 -19.25
#